data_44f25a293ea924ad3801d7a80c8652e3
#
_entry.id   44f25a293ea924ad3801d7a80c8652e3
#
_cell.length_a   1.000
_cell.length_b   1.000
_cell.length_c   1.000
_cell.angle_alpha   90.00
_cell.angle_beta   90.00
_cell.angle_gamma   90.00
#
_symmetry.space_group_name_H-M   'P 1'
#
loop_
_entity.id
_entity.type
_entity.pdbx_description
1 polymer ?
#
loop_
_entity_poly.entity_id
_entity_poly.type
_entity_poly.pdbx_seq_one_letter_code
_entity_poly.pdbx_strand_id
1 'polypeptide(L)'
;MLSLRSVNQFYGQNHTLWDINLELPRGQCTVLLGRNGVGKTTLVNCIMGHVPVVSGSMTWQPADQPPQNLLLQPMERRAALGISHVPQGRQLFSQLSVEENLQVAQMAGRGAPRRIPPLIYSLFPNLRQMRTRRAGDLCEGAQRQLAIGRALAQEPALLILDEPTTGVPPSIAADIGNVIRRLNYELGMTILLVEHQLPFVRRVADRFCLLDSGRTVAHGALAQLDEALIGAGLTE
;
A
#
# COMPACT_ATOMS: atom_id res chain seq x y z
N MET A 1 -0.52 -8.13 -11.46
CA MET A 1 -1.56 -8.82 -10.68
C MET A 1 -0.91 -9.57 -9.53
N LEU A 2 -1.47 -9.49 -8.34
CA LEU A 2 -1.06 -10.27 -7.17
C LEU A 2 -2.19 -11.22 -6.78
N SER A 3 -1.86 -12.50 -6.55
CA SER A 3 -2.80 -13.53 -6.12
C SER A 3 -2.27 -14.27 -4.90
N LEU A 4 -3.06 -14.33 -3.85
CA LEU A 4 -2.82 -15.11 -2.64
C LEU A 4 -3.85 -16.21 -2.56
N ARG A 5 -3.41 -17.44 -2.26
CA ARG A 5 -4.28 -18.60 -2.10
C ARG A 5 -3.94 -19.35 -0.82
N SER A 6 -4.93 -19.51 0.03
CA SER A 6 -4.86 -20.24 1.30
C SER A 6 -3.62 -19.89 2.13
N VAL A 7 -3.32 -18.59 2.22
CA VAL A 7 -2.12 -18.12 2.93
C VAL A 7 -2.35 -18.20 4.43
N ASN A 8 -1.43 -18.88 5.12
CA ASN A 8 -1.42 -19.06 6.56
C ASN A 8 -0.14 -18.48 7.17
N GLN A 9 -0.30 -17.75 8.29
CA GLN A 9 0.81 -17.11 8.99
C GLN A 9 0.64 -17.26 10.50
N PHE A 10 1.78 -17.46 11.19
CA PHE A 10 1.85 -17.62 12.64
C PHE A 10 2.91 -16.69 13.23
N TYR A 11 2.61 -16.10 14.39
CA TYR A 11 3.60 -15.53 15.30
C TYR A 11 3.83 -16.51 16.45
N GLY A 12 4.93 -17.25 16.38
CA GLY A 12 5.16 -18.36 17.31
C GLY A 12 4.07 -19.42 17.19
N GLN A 13 3.30 -19.64 18.26
CA GLN A 13 2.14 -20.56 18.24
C GLN A 13 0.80 -19.88 17.89
N ASN A 14 0.80 -18.55 17.78
CA ASN A 14 -0.42 -17.82 17.49
C ASN A 14 -0.70 -17.79 15.98
N HIS A 15 -1.75 -18.49 15.55
CA HIS A 15 -2.21 -18.48 14.15
C HIS A 15 -2.93 -17.16 13.86
N THR A 16 -2.30 -16.29 13.10
CA THR A 16 -2.79 -14.91 12.87
C THR A 16 -3.55 -14.78 11.56
N LEU A 17 -3.11 -15.43 10.48
CA LEU A 17 -3.81 -15.45 9.19
C LEU A 17 -4.20 -16.88 8.84
N TRP A 18 -5.49 -17.05 8.52
CA TRP A 18 -6.12 -18.34 8.28
C TRP A 18 -6.66 -18.41 6.85
N ASP A 19 -6.02 -19.22 5.99
CA ASP A 19 -6.46 -19.51 4.63
C ASP A 19 -6.83 -18.26 3.82
N ILE A 20 -6.02 -17.20 3.94
CA ILE A 20 -6.27 -15.92 3.27
C ILE A 20 -6.25 -16.09 1.76
N ASN A 21 -7.33 -15.62 1.12
CA ASN A 21 -7.43 -15.49 -0.31
C ASN A 21 -7.59 -14.00 -0.66
N LEU A 22 -6.71 -13.49 -1.53
CA LEU A 22 -6.73 -12.10 -1.98
C LEU A 22 -6.32 -12.02 -3.44
N GLU A 23 -7.11 -11.31 -4.23
CA GLU A 23 -6.81 -11.01 -5.62
C GLU A 23 -6.70 -9.49 -5.80
N LEU A 24 -5.58 -9.05 -6.35
CA LEU A 24 -5.37 -7.66 -6.75
C LEU A 24 -5.29 -7.60 -8.28
N PRO A 25 -6.40 -7.29 -8.97
CA PRO A 25 -6.40 -7.11 -10.41
C PRO A 25 -5.54 -5.92 -10.80
N ARG A 26 -4.92 -6.02 -11.98
CA ARG A 26 -4.09 -4.93 -12.50
C ARG A 26 -4.92 -3.67 -12.75
N GLY A 27 -4.36 -2.51 -12.40
CA GLY A 27 -4.98 -1.21 -12.64
C GLY A 27 -6.19 -0.91 -11.78
N GLN A 28 -6.44 -1.70 -10.73
CA GLN A 28 -7.54 -1.46 -9.79
C GLN A 28 -7.02 -1.10 -8.40
N CYS A 29 -7.80 -0.29 -7.69
CA CYS A 29 -7.59 0.00 -6.28
C CYS A 29 -8.45 -0.96 -5.44
N THR A 30 -7.80 -1.90 -4.75
CA THR A 30 -8.46 -2.83 -3.83
C THR A 30 -8.23 -2.37 -2.40
N VAL A 31 -9.30 -2.17 -1.63
CA VAL A 31 -9.19 -1.86 -0.20
C VAL A 31 -9.26 -3.13 0.64
N LEU A 32 -8.36 -3.22 1.60
CA LEU A 32 -8.36 -4.22 2.67
C LEU A 32 -9.05 -3.63 3.88
N LEU A 33 -10.24 -4.10 4.19
CA LEU A 33 -11.09 -3.66 5.29
C LEU A 33 -11.03 -4.64 6.46
N GLY A 34 -11.41 -4.19 7.63
CA GLY A 34 -11.52 -4.98 8.85
C GLY A 34 -11.17 -4.17 10.09
N ARG A 35 -11.56 -4.66 11.26
CA ARG A 35 -11.25 -4.04 12.56
C ARG A 35 -9.74 -3.97 12.82
N ASN A 36 -9.36 -3.20 13.82
CA ASN A 36 -7.98 -3.19 14.30
C ASN A 36 -7.62 -4.58 14.87
N GLY A 37 -6.38 -5.03 14.59
CA GLY A 37 -5.90 -6.32 15.10
C GLY A 37 -6.34 -7.56 14.30
N VAL A 38 -7.21 -7.47 13.28
CA VAL A 38 -7.68 -8.63 12.52
C VAL A 38 -6.65 -9.22 11.54
N GLY A 39 -5.44 -8.65 11.44
CA GLY A 39 -4.38 -9.19 10.60
C GLY A 39 -4.06 -8.41 9.34
N LYS A 40 -4.65 -7.21 9.09
CA LYS A 40 -4.40 -6.41 7.87
C LYS A 40 -2.92 -6.09 7.67
N THR A 41 -2.28 -5.48 8.67
CA THR A 41 -0.84 -5.16 8.62
C THR A 41 0.03 -6.42 8.56
N THR A 42 -0.39 -7.52 9.21
CA THR A 42 0.29 -8.82 9.08
C THR A 42 0.26 -9.31 7.64
N LEU A 43 -0.89 -9.21 6.96
CA LEU A 43 -1.02 -9.60 5.55
C LEU A 43 -0.13 -8.74 4.65
N VAL A 44 -0.10 -7.42 4.86
CA VAL A 44 0.82 -6.51 4.14
C VAL A 44 2.27 -6.91 4.40
N ASN A 45 2.64 -7.20 5.64
CA ASN A 45 4.00 -7.64 6.00
C ASN A 45 4.37 -8.98 5.35
N CYS A 46 3.42 -9.91 5.20
CA CYS A 46 3.63 -11.14 4.41
C CYS A 46 3.88 -10.83 2.92
N ILE A 47 3.08 -9.94 2.32
CA ILE A 47 3.27 -9.50 0.93
C ILE A 47 4.63 -8.82 0.76
N MET A 48 5.08 -8.02 1.72
CA MET A 48 6.38 -7.36 1.69
C MET A 48 7.56 -8.28 2.05
N GLY A 49 7.30 -9.46 2.64
CA GLY A 49 8.32 -10.41 3.06
C GLY A 49 8.97 -10.10 4.40
N HIS A 50 8.40 -9.19 5.17
CA HIS A 50 8.83 -8.90 6.54
C HIS A 50 8.47 -10.03 7.52
N VAL A 51 7.41 -10.78 7.19
CA VAL A 51 6.90 -11.89 8.00
C VAL A 51 6.77 -13.12 7.10
N PRO A 52 7.28 -14.30 7.54
CA PRO A 52 7.20 -15.51 6.75
C PRO A 52 5.78 -16.05 6.68
N VAL A 53 5.45 -16.62 5.52
CA VAL A 53 4.22 -17.39 5.29
C VAL A 53 4.54 -18.87 5.52
N VAL A 54 3.68 -19.56 6.28
CA VAL A 54 3.90 -20.96 6.64
C VAL A 54 3.35 -21.90 5.57
N SER A 55 2.20 -21.57 4.99
CA SER A 55 1.60 -22.34 3.90
C SER A 55 0.75 -21.47 2.99
N GLY A 56 0.37 -22.03 1.82
CA GLY A 56 -0.35 -21.32 0.77
C GLY A 56 0.57 -20.90 -0.37
N SER A 57 0.08 -20.00 -1.22
CA SER A 57 0.85 -19.48 -2.34
C SER A 57 0.66 -17.97 -2.51
N MET A 58 1.70 -17.29 -3.00
CA MET A 58 1.68 -15.90 -3.40
C MET A 58 2.29 -15.77 -4.79
N THR A 59 1.47 -15.41 -5.77
CA THR A 59 1.91 -15.23 -7.15
C THR A 59 1.85 -13.77 -7.53
N TRP A 60 2.99 -13.22 -7.94
CA TRP A 60 3.12 -11.87 -8.50
C TRP A 60 3.38 -11.93 -9.98
N GLN A 61 2.57 -11.23 -10.76
CA GLN A 61 2.72 -11.12 -12.21
C GLN A 61 2.72 -9.65 -12.59
N PRO A 62 3.90 -9.02 -12.74
CA PRO A 62 4.00 -7.69 -13.35
C PRO A 62 3.57 -7.72 -14.82
N ALA A 63 3.43 -6.53 -15.43
CA ALA A 63 3.19 -6.45 -16.86
C ALA A 63 4.37 -7.07 -17.62
N ASP A 64 4.07 -7.79 -18.70
CA ASP A 64 5.04 -8.32 -19.64
C ASP A 64 6.13 -9.23 -19.06
N GLN A 65 5.87 -9.81 -17.87
CA GLN A 65 6.76 -10.77 -17.22
C GLN A 65 5.98 -12.04 -16.81
N PRO A 66 6.66 -13.20 -16.75
CA PRO A 66 6.03 -14.41 -16.26
C PRO A 66 5.65 -14.29 -14.78
N PRO A 67 4.65 -15.07 -14.34
CA PRO A 67 4.28 -15.14 -12.91
C PRO A 67 5.48 -15.58 -12.06
N GLN A 68 5.63 -14.96 -10.90
CA GLN A 68 6.70 -15.25 -9.95
C GLN A 68 6.11 -15.64 -8.60
N ASN A 69 6.69 -16.66 -7.98
CA ASN A 69 6.34 -17.04 -6.62
C ASN A 69 7.04 -16.08 -5.63
N LEU A 70 6.27 -15.22 -4.97
CA LEU A 70 6.81 -14.27 -3.99
C LEU A 70 7.35 -14.94 -2.74
N LEU A 71 6.91 -16.15 -2.40
CA LEU A 71 7.43 -16.86 -1.23
C LEU A 71 8.90 -17.24 -1.39
N LEU A 72 9.36 -17.36 -2.64
CA LEU A 72 10.77 -17.64 -2.98
C LEU A 72 11.61 -16.37 -3.16
N GLN A 73 10.99 -15.18 -3.09
CA GLN A 73 11.68 -13.90 -3.29
C GLN A 73 12.01 -13.26 -1.94
N PRO A 74 13.28 -12.94 -1.68
CA PRO A 74 13.66 -12.24 -0.46
C PRO A 74 13.05 -10.83 -0.45
N MET A 75 12.92 -10.26 0.75
CA MET A 75 12.32 -8.94 1.00
C MET A 75 12.94 -7.85 0.12
N GLU A 76 14.26 -7.83 0.02
CA GLU A 76 15.03 -6.82 -0.71
C GLU A 76 14.70 -6.80 -2.21
N ARG A 77 14.28 -7.94 -2.77
CA ARG A 77 13.91 -8.03 -4.18
C ARG A 77 12.50 -7.53 -4.48
N ARG A 78 11.62 -7.40 -3.48
CA ARG A 78 10.22 -7.05 -3.71
C ARG A 78 10.07 -5.65 -4.30
N ALA A 79 10.87 -4.69 -3.86
CA ALA A 79 10.94 -3.37 -4.48
C ALA A 79 11.41 -3.43 -5.95
N ALA A 80 12.47 -4.20 -6.22
CA ALA A 80 12.96 -4.41 -7.59
C ALA A 80 11.94 -5.16 -8.48
N LEU A 81 11.04 -5.96 -7.90
CA LEU A 81 9.92 -6.57 -8.59
C LEU A 81 8.76 -5.59 -8.84
N GLY A 82 8.87 -4.36 -8.35
CA GLY A 82 7.89 -3.30 -8.51
C GLY A 82 6.75 -3.31 -7.50
N ILE A 83 7.01 -3.78 -6.29
CA ILE A 83 6.08 -3.70 -5.17
C ILE A 83 6.64 -2.68 -4.19
N SER A 84 5.94 -1.55 -3.99
CA SER A 84 6.32 -0.52 -3.03
C SER A 84 5.27 -0.38 -1.94
N HIS A 85 5.73 -0.03 -0.74
CA HIS A 85 4.92 0.07 0.46
C HIS A 85 5.11 1.40 1.17
N VAL A 86 4.02 2.01 1.56
CA VAL A 86 3.96 3.13 2.51
C VAL A 86 3.37 2.57 3.80
N PRO A 87 4.18 2.26 4.81
CA PRO A 87 3.72 1.67 6.06
C PRO A 87 2.95 2.68 6.92
N GLN A 88 2.21 2.14 7.89
CA GLN A 88 1.67 2.95 8.98
C GLN A 88 2.82 3.68 9.69
N GLY A 89 2.64 4.97 9.94
CA GLY A 89 3.76 5.84 10.31
C GLY A 89 4.49 6.36 9.07
N ARG A 90 5.49 7.19 9.27
CA ARG A 90 6.06 7.94 8.14
C ARG A 90 7.36 7.36 7.62
N GLN A 91 8.13 6.67 8.48
CA GLN A 91 9.41 6.03 8.19
C GLN A 91 10.33 6.84 7.24
N LEU A 92 10.41 8.16 7.48
CA LEU A 92 11.25 9.07 6.71
C LEU A 92 12.66 9.14 7.32
N PHE A 93 13.64 9.42 6.47
CA PHE A 93 14.96 9.83 6.94
C PHE A 93 14.89 11.30 7.38
N SER A 94 14.61 11.54 8.66
CA SER A 94 14.29 12.86 9.22
C SER A 94 15.41 13.88 9.03
N GLN A 95 16.66 13.45 9.02
CA GLN A 95 17.84 14.31 8.85
C GLN A 95 18.15 14.63 7.39
N LEU A 96 17.63 13.84 6.46
CA LEU A 96 17.78 14.09 5.03
C LEU A 96 16.73 15.09 4.54
N SER A 97 17.07 15.84 3.50
CA SER A 97 16.15 16.71 2.79
C SER A 97 15.04 15.91 2.07
N VAL A 98 14.00 16.59 1.63
CA VAL A 98 12.95 16.01 0.78
C VAL A 98 13.56 15.35 -0.46
N GLU A 99 14.46 16.06 -1.15
CA GLU A 99 15.11 15.57 -2.37
C GLU A 99 15.95 14.33 -2.11
N GLU A 100 16.79 14.33 -1.06
CA GLU A 100 17.60 13.17 -0.66
C GLU A 100 16.75 11.98 -0.26
N ASN A 101 15.63 12.18 0.45
CA ASN A 101 14.68 11.12 0.76
C ASN A 101 14.12 10.42 -0.51
N LEU A 102 13.82 11.20 -1.54
CA LEU A 102 13.35 10.68 -2.82
C LEU A 102 14.46 9.94 -3.58
N GLN A 103 15.70 10.50 -3.58
CA GLN A 103 16.86 9.89 -4.24
C GLN A 103 17.24 8.55 -3.61
N VAL A 104 17.28 8.46 -2.28
CA VAL A 104 17.55 7.20 -1.57
C VAL A 104 16.50 6.15 -1.90
N ALA A 105 15.23 6.54 -1.99
CA ALA A 105 14.17 5.60 -2.33
C ALA A 105 14.31 5.00 -3.74
N GLN A 106 14.85 5.75 -4.70
CA GLN A 106 15.09 5.25 -6.06
C GLN A 106 16.11 4.10 -6.10
N MET A 107 17.06 4.04 -5.17
CA MET A 107 18.07 2.99 -5.12
C MET A 107 17.48 1.59 -4.89
N ALA A 108 16.30 1.51 -4.29
CA ALA A 108 15.58 0.25 -4.06
C ALA A 108 14.71 -0.18 -5.26
N GLY A 109 14.46 0.69 -6.23
CA GLY A 109 13.57 0.48 -7.36
C GLY A 109 14.18 -0.29 -8.53
N ARG A 110 13.48 -0.25 -9.67
CA ARG A 110 13.80 -1.01 -10.89
C ARG A 110 14.88 -0.33 -11.74
N GLY A 111 16.08 -0.19 -11.31
CA GLY A 111 17.13 0.32 -12.19
C GLY A 111 18.13 1.26 -11.53
N ALA A 112 19.03 1.84 -12.36
CA ALA A 112 20.00 2.80 -11.87
C ALA A 112 19.32 4.08 -11.37
N PRO A 113 19.81 4.71 -10.29
CA PRO A 113 19.31 5.99 -9.80
C PRO A 113 19.30 7.02 -10.94
N ARG A 114 18.12 7.55 -11.24
CA ARG A 114 17.90 8.57 -12.26
C ARG A 114 17.37 9.84 -11.59
N ARG A 115 17.03 10.82 -12.40
CA ARG A 115 16.32 12.00 -11.90
C ARG A 115 15.01 11.60 -11.22
N ILE A 116 14.68 12.26 -10.11
CA ILE A 116 13.39 12.09 -9.44
C ILE A 116 12.27 12.20 -10.49
N PRO A 117 11.35 11.22 -10.57
CA PRO A 117 10.27 11.25 -11.56
C PRO A 117 9.46 12.55 -11.46
N PRO A 118 9.28 13.29 -12.57
CA PRO A 118 8.52 14.56 -12.57
C PRO A 118 7.10 14.39 -12.03
N LEU A 119 6.54 13.20 -12.16
CA LEU A 119 5.24 12.82 -11.63
C LEU A 119 5.10 13.14 -10.15
N ILE A 120 6.14 12.89 -9.33
CA ILE A 120 6.09 13.13 -7.88
C ILE A 120 5.80 14.61 -7.59
N TYR A 121 6.51 15.50 -8.26
CA TYR A 121 6.31 16.95 -8.07
C TYR A 121 5.03 17.47 -8.73
N SER A 122 4.48 16.77 -9.72
CA SER A 122 3.15 17.09 -10.28
C SER A 122 2.01 16.66 -9.36
N LEU A 123 2.21 15.57 -8.60
CA LEU A 123 1.25 15.11 -7.59
C LEU A 123 1.34 15.92 -6.30
N PHE A 124 2.55 16.33 -5.92
CA PHE A 124 2.85 17.04 -4.68
C PHE A 124 3.67 18.31 -4.95
N PRO A 125 3.08 19.37 -5.51
CA PRO A 125 3.82 20.61 -5.86
C PRO A 125 4.56 21.24 -4.67
N ASN A 126 3.97 21.11 -3.46
CA ASN A 126 4.59 21.64 -2.24
C ASN A 126 5.94 20.97 -1.92
N LEU A 127 6.11 19.68 -2.24
CA LEU A 127 7.40 19.01 -2.03
C LEU A 127 8.51 19.61 -2.89
N ARG A 128 8.18 20.10 -4.10
CA ARG A 128 9.15 20.77 -4.96
C ARG A 128 9.67 22.07 -4.34
N GLN A 129 8.78 22.84 -3.71
CA GLN A 129 9.15 24.09 -3.03
C GLN A 129 9.99 23.83 -1.79
N MET A 130 9.76 22.70 -1.14
CA MET A 130 10.45 22.30 0.10
C MET A 130 11.60 21.30 -0.13
N ARG A 131 12.08 21.13 -1.37
CA ARG A 131 13.02 20.05 -1.75
C ARG A 131 14.32 20.03 -0.92
N THR A 132 14.79 21.18 -0.47
CA THR A 132 16.02 21.34 0.34
C THR A 132 15.77 21.31 1.85
N ARG A 133 14.49 21.30 2.29
CA ARG A 133 14.16 21.23 3.71
C ARG A 133 14.33 19.82 4.23
N ARG A 134 14.76 19.68 5.50
CA ARG A 134 14.82 18.38 6.17
C ARG A 134 13.43 17.78 6.32
N ALA A 135 13.30 16.47 6.12
CA ALA A 135 12.03 15.79 6.23
C ALA A 135 11.44 15.87 7.65
N GLY A 136 12.29 15.90 8.68
CA GLY A 136 11.87 16.06 10.07
C GLY A 136 11.21 17.41 10.38
N ASP A 137 11.55 18.47 9.62
CA ASP A 137 11.03 19.83 9.82
C ASP A 137 9.71 20.09 9.06
N LEU A 138 9.20 19.11 8.32
CA LEU A 138 7.96 19.22 7.58
C LEU A 138 6.76 19.03 8.53
N CYS A 139 5.64 19.69 8.22
CA CYS A 139 4.37 19.38 8.85
C CYS A 139 3.90 17.94 8.50
N GLU A 140 3.02 17.39 9.31
CA GLU A 140 2.55 16.00 9.17
C GLU A 140 2.00 15.67 7.78
N GLY A 141 1.23 16.57 7.19
CA GLY A 141 0.70 16.38 5.84
C GLY A 141 1.79 16.30 4.77
N ALA A 142 2.80 17.18 4.84
CA ALA A 142 3.93 17.15 3.90
C ALA A 142 4.81 15.90 4.10
N GLN A 143 4.98 15.44 5.34
CA GLN A 143 5.67 14.19 5.63
C GLN A 143 4.93 12.98 5.04
N ARG A 144 3.58 12.97 5.11
CA ARG A 144 2.77 11.91 4.51
C ARG A 144 2.88 11.93 2.98
N GLN A 145 2.82 13.12 2.37
CA GLN A 145 3.04 13.28 0.93
C GLN A 145 4.43 12.81 0.51
N LEU A 146 5.47 13.12 1.30
CA LEU A 146 6.83 12.65 1.04
C LEU A 146 6.95 11.13 1.16
N ALA A 147 6.29 10.50 2.13
CA ALA A 147 6.28 9.04 2.26
C ALA A 147 5.68 8.36 1.02
N ILE A 148 4.57 8.89 0.50
CA ILE A 148 3.97 8.41 -0.76
C ILE A 148 4.93 8.69 -1.93
N GLY A 149 5.51 9.89 -2.00
CA GLY A 149 6.50 10.26 -3.03
C GLY A 149 7.69 9.31 -3.06
N ARG A 150 8.21 8.88 -1.91
CA ARG A 150 9.29 7.90 -1.79
C ARG A 150 8.91 6.54 -2.38
N ALA A 151 7.70 6.07 -2.11
CA ALA A 151 7.21 4.82 -2.71
C ALA A 151 7.08 4.94 -4.23
N LEU A 152 6.58 6.08 -4.72
CA LEU A 152 6.46 6.37 -6.15
C LEU A 152 7.82 6.56 -6.85
N ALA A 153 8.86 7.00 -6.12
CA ALA A 153 10.21 7.14 -6.66
C ALA A 153 10.84 5.80 -7.08
N GLN A 154 10.31 4.69 -6.60
CA GLN A 154 10.70 3.33 -7.00
C GLN A 154 10.03 2.86 -8.31
N GLU A 155 9.15 3.68 -8.89
CA GLU A 155 8.35 3.36 -10.10
C GLU A 155 7.60 2.02 -9.97
N PRO A 156 6.74 1.85 -8.93
CA PRO A 156 6.11 0.59 -8.65
C PRO A 156 5.01 0.22 -9.66
N ALA A 157 4.79 -1.08 -9.85
CA ALA A 157 3.61 -1.61 -10.52
C ALA A 157 2.47 -1.91 -9.53
N LEU A 158 2.82 -2.14 -8.25
CA LEU A 158 1.88 -2.26 -7.13
C LEU A 158 2.32 -1.30 -6.01
N LEU A 159 1.42 -0.39 -5.64
CA LEU A 159 1.59 0.51 -4.50
C LEU A 159 0.71 0.03 -3.35
N ILE A 160 1.31 -0.25 -2.19
CA ILE A 160 0.61 -0.61 -0.97
C ILE A 160 0.62 0.60 -0.04
N LEU A 161 -0.56 1.02 0.41
CA LEU A 161 -0.75 2.15 1.33
C LEU A 161 -1.42 1.64 2.61
N ASP A 162 -0.70 1.68 3.74
CA ASP A 162 -1.21 1.23 5.03
C ASP A 162 -1.67 2.43 5.85
N GLU A 163 -2.98 2.60 5.98
CA GLU A 163 -3.68 3.68 6.69
C GLU A 163 -3.14 5.10 6.35
N PRO A 164 -3.13 5.50 5.06
CA PRO A 164 -2.51 6.76 4.65
C PRO A 164 -3.21 8.00 5.20
N THR A 165 -4.46 7.88 5.67
CA THR A 165 -5.25 9.02 6.18
C THR A 165 -5.25 9.12 7.71
N THR A 166 -4.69 8.14 8.42
CA THR A 166 -4.66 8.16 9.89
C THR A 166 -3.80 9.30 10.41
N GLY A 167 -4.38 10.11 11.30
CA GLY A 167 -3.69 11.22 11.98
C GLY A 167 -3.46 12.45 11.11
N VAL A 168 -4.07 12.56 9.93
CA VAL A 168 -3.96 13.78 9.09
C VAL A 168 -5.28 14.57 9.08
N PRO A 169 -5.20 15.91 8.89
CA PRO A 169 -6.39 16.73 8.73
C PRO A 169 -7.25 16.31 7.53
N PRO A 170 -8.58 16.54 7.55
CA PRO A 170 -9.49 16.16 6.45
C PRO A 170 -9.09 16.71 5.09
N SER A 171 -8.51 17.91 5.01
CA SER A 171 -8.01 18.49 3.77
C SER A 171 -6.87 17.67 3.16
N ILE A 172 -5.93 17.24 3.99
CA ILE A 172 -4.80 16.40 3.56
C ILE A 172 -5.29 15.00 3.17
N ALA A 173 -6.25 14.43 3.91
CA ALA A 173 -6.87 13.15 3.53
C ALA A 173 -7.56 13.28 2.15
N ALA A 174 -8.24 14.41 1.88
CA ALA A 174 -8.84 14.68 0.58
C ALA A 174 -7.80 14.75 -0.54
N ASP A 175 -6.66 15.41 -0.31
CA ASP A 175 -5.56 15.51 -1.28
C ASP A 175 -4.94 14.13 -1.56
N ILE A 176 -4.71 13.32 -0.52
CA ILE A 176 -4.25 11.94 -0.66
C ILE A 176 -5.23 11.13 -1.51
N GLY A 177 -6.54 11.27 -1.27
CA GLY A 177 -7.57 10.61 -2.07
C GLY A 177 -7.54 11.03 -3.54
N ASN A 178 -7.32 12.31 -3.84
CA ASN A 178 -7.15 12.78 -5.22
C ASN A 178 -5.91 12.16 -5.88
N VAL A 179 -4.80 12.07 -5.15
CA VAL A 179 -3.58 11.43 -5.63
C VAL A 179 -3.81 9.95 -5.92
N ILE A 180 -4.45 9.20 -5.01
CA ILE A 180 -4.78 7.77 -5.22
C ILE A 180 -5.62 7.60 -6.48
N ARG A 181 -6.66 8.41 -6.65
CA ARG A 181 -7.51 8.37 -7.85
C ARG A 181 -6.71 8.65 -9.12
N ARG A 182 -5.87 9.67 -9.12
CA ARG A 182 -5.04 10.00 -10.27
C ARG A 182 -4.08 8.87 -10.62
N LEU A 183 -3.41 8.29 -9.63
CA LEU A 183 -2.52 7.15 -9.82
C LEU A 183 -3.25 5.93 -10.40
N ASN A 184 -4.45 5.65 -9.92
CA ASN A 184 -5.23 4.50 -10.36
C ASN A 184 -5.93 4.76 -11.71
N TYR A 185 -6.80 5.77 -11.81
CA TYR A 185 -7.64 6.00 -13.01
C TYR A 185 -6.88 6.58 -14.20
N GLU A 186 -5.92 7.52 -13.97
CA GLU A 186 -5.22 8.16 -15.07
C GLU A 186 -3.96 7.40 -15.48
N LEU A 187 -3.28 6.77 -14.51
CA LEU A 187 -1.99 6.11 -14.73
C LEU A 187 -2.07 4.58 -14.70
N GLY A 188 -3.25 3.99 -14.44
CA GLY A 188 -3.47 2.55 -14.42
C GLY A 188 -2.69 1.80 -13.33
N MET A 189 -2.28 2.49 -12.25
CA MET A 189 -1.51 1.89 -11.17
C MET A 189 -2.37 0.94 -10.35
N THR A 190 -1.85 -0.25 -10.05
CA THR A 190 -2.50 -1.18 -9.12
C THR A 190 -2.21 -0.72 -7.67
N ILE A 191 -3.25 -0.63 -6.86
CA ILE A 191 -3.14 -0.14 -5.48
C ILE A 191 -3.80 -1.14 -4.52
N LEU A 192 -3.07 -1.49 -3.45
CA LEU A 192 -3.65 -2.11 -2.25
C LEU A 192 -3.72 -1.03 -1.16
N LEU A 193 -4.92 -0.71 -0.74
CA LEU A 193 -5.19 0.28 0.29
C LEU A 193 -5.68 -0.41 1.55
N VAL A 194 -4.99 -0.25 2.68
CA VAL A 194 -5.50 -0.64 3.99
C VAL A 194 -6.15 0.59 4.60
N GLU A 195 -7.43 0.54 4.86
CA GLU A 195 -8.20 1.67 5.39
C GLU A 195 -9.48 1.18 6.10
N HIS A 196 -10.01 2.01 7.00
CA HIS A 196 -11.24 1.74 7.72
C HIS A 196 -12.28 2.88 7.59
N GLN A 197 -11.89 4.04 7.06
CA GLN A 197 -12.77 5.18 6.86
C GLN A 197 -13.63 5.00 5.61
N LEU A 198 -14.85 4.49 5.76
CA LEU A 198 -15.75 4.18 4.63
C LEU A 198 -15.99 5.33 3.66
N PRO A 199 -16.20 6.60 4.11
CA PRO A 199 -16.37 7.72 3.17
C PRO A 199 -15.15 7.92 2.27
N PHE A 200 -13.94 7.72 2.79
CA PHE A 200 -12.72 7.80 2.00
C PHE A 200 -12.59 6.60 1.05
N VAL A 201 -12.84 5.39 1.55
CA VAL A 201 -12.82 4.15 0.77
C VAL A 201 -13.75 4.22 -0.43
N ARG A 202 -15.01 4.63 -0.22
CA ARG A 202 -16.03 4.77 -1.29
C ARG A 202 -15.63 5.75 -2.39
N ARG A 203 -14.71 6.66 -2.09
CA ARG A 203 -14.22 7.67 -3.03
C ARG A 203 -13.08 7.16 -3.92
N VAL A 204 -12.28 6.21 -3.44
CA VAL A 204 -10.99 5.88 -4.08
C VAL A 204 -10.84 4.41 -4.50
N ALA A 205 -11.64 3.50 -3.96
CA ALA A 205 -11.48 2.08 -4.22
C ALA A 205 -12.47 1.56 -5.29
N ASP A 206 -12.03 0.54 -6.04
CA ASP A 206 -12.85 -0.20 -7.01
C ASP A 206 -13.37 -1.50 -6.42
N ARG A 207 -12.58 -2.11 -5.55
CA ARG A 207 -12.84 -3.43 -4.97
C ARG A 207 -12.56 -3.41 -3.48
N PHE A 208 -13.14 -4.39 -2.77
CA PHE A 208 -12.85 -4.60 -1.36
C PHE A 208 -12.47 -6.05 -1.08
N CYS A 209 -11.72 -6.24 -0.01
CA CYS A 209 -11.50 -7.50 0.68
C CYS A 209 -11.70 -7.24 2.18
N LEU A 210 -12.65 -7.93 2.79
CA LEU A 210 -12.98 -7.78 4.21
C LEU A 210 -12.31 -8.90 5.00
N LEU A 211 -11.47 -8.52 5.96
CA LEU A 211 -10.88 -9.42 6.92
C LEU A 211 -11.61 -9.35 8.25
N ASP A 212 -11.85 -10.51 8.81
CA ASP A 212 -12.26 -10.66 10.21
C ASP A 212 -11.52 -11.85 10.84
N SER A 213 -11.02 -11.67 12.06
CA SER A 213 -10.35 -12.71 12.85
C SER A 213 -9.32 -13.52 12.05
N GLY A 214 -8.52 -12.81 11.22
CA GLY A 214 -7.47 -13.42 10.38
C GLY A 214 -7.98 -14.17 9.16
N ARG A 215 -9.26 -14.06 8.77
CA ARG A 215 -9.86 -14.73 7.61
C ARG A 215 -10.41 -13.73 6.61
N THR A 216 -10.41 -14.08 5.33
CA THR A 216 -11.18 -13.36 4.32
C THR A 216 -12.63 -13.77 4.43
N VAL A 217 -13.51 -12.86 4.85
CA VAL A 217 -14.96 -13.12 5.04
C VAL A 217 -15.81 -12.67 3.86
N ALA A 218 -15.36 -11.64 3.14
CA ALA A 218 -16.02 -11.18 1.91
C ALA A 218 -15.02 -10.46 0.99
N HIS A 219 -15.27 -10.50 -0.30
CA HIS A 219 -14.53 -9.74 -1.31
C HIS A 219 -15.39 -9.53 -2.55
N GLY A 220 -15.12 -8.45 -3.28
CA GLY A 220 -15.89 -8.15 -4.49
C GLY A 220 -15.65 -6.77 -5.05
N ALA A 221 -16.51 -6.34 -5.97
CA ALA A 221 -16.57 -4.95 -6.40
C ALA A 221 -17.07 -4.07 -5.25
N LEU A 222 -16.57 -2.84 -5.14
CA LEU A 222 -16.93 -1.95 -4.03
C LEU A 222 -18.45 -1.69 -3.95
N ALA A 223 -19.14 -1.69 -5.07
CA ALA A 223 -20.62 -1.54 -5.11
C ALA A 223 -21.38 -2.68 -4.40
N GLN A 224 -20.74 -3.82 -4.14
CA GLN A 224 -21.30 -4.96 -3.40
C GLN A 224 -21.08 -4.87 -1.89
N LEU A 225 -20.35 -3.85 -1.42
CA LEU A 225 -20.11 -3.60 0.00
C LEU A 225 -21.38 -2.95 0.60
N ASP A 226 -22.25 -3.76 1.15
CA ASP A 226 -23.50 -3.34 1.78
C ASP A 226 -23.35 -3.09 3.29
N GLU A 227 -24.42 -2.57 3.91
CA GLU A 227 -24.42 -2.26 5.35
C GLU A 227 -24.34 -3.51 6.23
N ALA A 228 -24.82 -4.67 5.76
CA ALA A 228 -24.75 -5.92 6.50
C ALA A 228 -23.30 -6.41 6.62
N LEU A 229 -22.54 -6.35 5.53
CA LEU A 229 -21.11 -6.67 5.53
C LEU A 229 -20.31 -5.68 6.36
N ILE A 230 -20.65 -4.39 6.29
CA ILE A 230 -20.03 -3.34 7.10
C ILE A 230 -20.29 -3.60 8.59
N GLY A 231 -21.55 -3.90 8.95
CA GLY A 231 -21.93 -4.21 10.33
C GLY A 231 -21.22 -5.45 10.88
N ALA A 232 -21.06 -6.49 10.07
CA ALA A 232 -20.41 -7.73 10.49
C ALA A 232 -18.88 -7.58 10.67
N GLY A 233 -18.22 -6.72 9.88
CA GLY A 233 -16.77 -6.66 9.84
C GLY A 233 -16.12 -5.34 10.32
N LEU A 234 -16.87 -4.26 10.54
CA LEU A 234 -16.33 -2.93 10.87
C LEU A 234 -16.95 -2.26 12.10
N THR A 235 -18.13 -2.72 12.58
CA THR A 235 -18.72 -2.20 13.82
C THR A 235 -18.14 -2.92 15.05
N GLU A 236 -17.89 -2.16 16.13
CA GLU A 236 -17.47 -2.68 17.46
C GLU A 236 -18.55 -3.55 18.12
#